data_01720632512eb2bd2db62f8d1f292b80
#
_entry.id   01720632512eb2bd2db62f8d1f292b80
#
_cell.length_a   1.000
_cell.length_b   1.000
_cell.length_c   1.000
_cell.angle_alpha   90.00
_cell.angle_beta   90.00
_cell.angle_gamma   90.00
#
_symmetry.space_group_name_H-M   'P 1'
#
loop_
_entity.id
_entity.type
_entity.pdbx_description
1 polymer ?
#
loop_
_entity_poly.entity_id
_entity_poly.type
_entity_poly.pdbx_seq_one_letter_code
_entity_poly.pdbx_strand_id
1 'polypeptide(L)'
;MANFSFALRLAFGFLPKTEKIEEERNQLIAEFNKLNEYKESDELKKFNELNEYVESADFKKKKAEITALNYASSDYCAKEKKFAALKKDKQIANYFKVLGSDDYKSFLRINESDTVKRYLELTETVNSAEHKNNKIEIDKAYDEEKAKAATYKKLKKSSEVKGLLKLMAKKNISEADLKDSEELAKNFGLKSFVDSGKWNSFRELEAHVTAADYERNLEAMNYRNSKYFKLEEELKNLEANGEIKFWKKFQASKQYKMFCGTEGSALLNEYNELETFVNSDEFKTQKAYLLDKNRFSQSEEAAKEREFETLKNSENIKWYQATVNSNKFDELKAWNLTFEDDFADGKVDESKWMNCFFMGKMVLNDRYVLAGDKQYYTDNKNVDIKNSVLSIVTKKEKATGKVWDAKHGFLTQDFDYTSGMLSTANSFRQQNGKFEAKIKIDAVNPVYQAFWLKGEKKEPQIDVFKFNVGKKGSMQMSAYNNGKAAGTKLGGSALSKDFFIYSVEWEANKITWKINNVEVASTTNAVPQEPLFVMFSAGLNKNADNAQLPSAFQIDWVRCYEKA
;
A
#
# COMPACT_ATOMS: atom_id res chain seq x y z
N MET A 1 14.24 5.47 37.65
CA MET A 1 12.84 4.98 37.71
C MET A 1 12.46 4.13 36.50
N ALA A 2 12.79 4.56 35.24
CA ALA A 2 12.46 3.79 34.02
C ALA A 2 13.02 2.34 34.05
N ASN A 3 14.30 2.16 34.40
CA ASN A 3 14.94 0.84 34.44
C ASN A 3 14.24 -0.15 35.42
N PHE A 4 13.77 0.34 36.57
CA PHE A 4 13.05 -0.49 37.54
C PHE A 4 11.67 -0.92 36.99
N SER A 5 10.94 0.02 36.36
CA SER A 5 9.66 -0.27 35.71
C SER A 5 9.82 -1.28 34.57
N PHE A 6 10.85 -1.11 33.73
CA PHE A 6 11.17 -2.06 32.66
C PHE A 6 11.51 -3.45 33.19
N ALA A 7 12.38 -3.53 34.21
CA ALA A 7 12.78 -4.80 34.81
C ALA A 7 11.58 -5.58 35.36
N LEU A 8 10.61 -4.90 35.99
CA LEU A 8 9.37 -5.51 36.46
C LEU A 8 8.52 -6.01 35.27
N ARG A 9 8.33 -5.22 34.22
CA ARG A 9 7.59 -5.64 33.01
C ARG A 9 8.22 -6.87 32.38
N LEU A 10 9.55 -6.90 32.27
CA LEU A 10 10.28 -8.05 31.75
C LEU A 10 10.09 -9.28 32.60
N ALA A 11 10.24 -9.16 33.93
CA ALA A 11 10.13 -10.26 34.87
C ALA A 11 8.74 -10.89 34.89
N PHE A 12 7.69 -10.10 34.77
CA PHE A 12 6.30 -10.55 34.79
C PHE A 12 5.72 -10.82 33.39
N GLY A 13 6.51 -10.71 32.32
CA GLY A 13 6.04 -10.94 30.96
C GLY A 13 5.09 -9.85 30.42
N PHE A 14 5.12 -8.63 30.94
CA PHE A 14 4.28 -7.50 30.54
C PHE A 14 4.93 -6.62 29.48
N LEU A 15 6.01 -7.06 28.83
CA LEU A 15 6.50 -6.39 27.64
C LEU A 15 5.54 -6.65 26.47
N PRO A 16 5.24 -5.63 25.65
CA PRO A 16 4.51 -5.82 24.40
C PRO A 16 5.20 -6.89 23.55
N LYS A 17 4.43 -7.78 22.93
CA LYS A 17 4.98 -8.79 22.01
C LYS A 17 5.45 -8.10 20.74
N THR A 18 6.59 -8.53 20.23
CA THR A 18 7.19 -8.00 19.01
C THR A 18 6.25 -8.13 17.81
N GLU A 19 5.66 -9.31 17.63
CA GLU A 19 4.71 -9.57 16.55
C GLU A 19 3.53 -8.60 16.59
N LYS A 20 2.99 -8.34 17.80
CA LYS A 20 1.88 -7.40 17.98
C LYS A 20 2.27 -5.96 17.60
N ILE A 21 3.47 -5.52 17.95
CA ILE A 21 3.99 -4.20 17.59
C ILE A 21 4.11 -4.09 16.06
N GLU A 22 4.61 -5.13 15.40
CA GLU A 22 4.74 -5.18 13.95
C GLU A 22 3.37 -5.21 13.26
N GLU A 23 2.44 -6.01 13.76
CA GLU A 23 1.07 -6.04 13.26
C GLU A 23 0.38 -4.68 13.37
N GLU A 24 0.44 -4.06 14.55
CA GLU A 24 -0.13 -2.73 14.81
C GLU A 24 0.51 -1.67 13.91
N ARG A 25 1.83 -1.72 13.73
CA ARG A 25 2.56 -0.82 12.84
C ARG A 25 2.16 -1.03 11.37
N ASN A 26 2.12 -2.27 10.92
CA ASN A 26 1.74 -2.58 9.54
C ASN A 26 0.28 -2.19 9.26
N GLN A 27 -0.62 -2.42 10.22
CA GLN A 27 -2.00 -1.96 10.13
C GLN A 27 -2.07 -0.42 10.07
N LEU A 28 -1.29 0.26 10.89
CA LEU A 28 -1.24 1.72 10.92
C LEU A 28 -0.70 2.29 9.60
N ILE A 29 0.35 1.68 9.04
CA ILE A 29 0.91 2.05 7.73
C ILE A 29 -0.12 1.77 6.62
N ALA A 30 -0.75 0.61 6.62
CA ALA A 30 -1.77 0.26 5.63
C ALA A 30 -2.95 1.25 5.69
N GLU A 31 -3.38 1.63 6.88
CA GLU A 31 -4.47 2.59 7.07
C GLU A 31 -4.04 4.02 6.70
N PHE A 32 -2.80 4.40 6.95
CA PHE A 32 -2.24 5.68 6.50
C PHE A 32 -2.15 5.75 4.97
N ASN A 33 -1.72 4.68 4.34
CA ASN A 33 -1.70 4.57 2.88
C ASN A 33 -3.12 4.65 2.30
N LYS A 34 -4.07 3.90 2.90
CA LYS A 34 -5.49 3.98 2.55
C LYS A 34 -6.02 5.41 2.69
N LEU A 35 -5.64 6.14 3.75
CA LEU A 35 -6.05 7.54 3.94
C LEU A 35 -5.51 8.42 2.81
N ASN A 36 -4.25 8.25 2.43
CA ASN A 36 -3.63 9.02 1.37
C ASN A 36 -4.22 8.70 -0.02
N GLU A 37 -4.48 7.43 -0.30
CA GLU A 37 -5.19 7.00 -1.51
C GLU A 37 -6.61 7.56 -1.55
N TYR A 38 -7.31 7.50 -0.42
CA TYR A 38 -8.70 7.98 -0.34
C TYR A 38 -8.81 9.49 -0.52
N LYS A 39 -7.78 10.28 -0.17
CA LYS A 39 -7.73 11.73 -0.44
C LYS A 39 -7.90 12.05 -1.92
N GLU A 40 -7.42 11.17 -2.79
CA GLU A 40 -7.50 11.34 -4.24
C GLU A 40 -8.70 10.62 -4.87
N SER A 41 -9.51 9.95 -4.04
CA SER A 41 -10.63 9.14 -4.52
C SER A 41 -11.74 9.98 -5.16
N ASP A 42 -12.38 9.40 -6.17
CA ASP A 42 -13.53 10.03 -6.82
C ASP A 42 -14.73 10.17 -5.86
N GLU A 43 -14.87 9.24 -4.90
CA GLU A 43 -15.90 9.31 -3.86
C GLU A 43 -15.74 10.58 -3.01
N LEU A 44 -14.51 10.88 -2.56
CA LEU A 44 -14.25 12.07 -1.74
C LEU A 44 -14.36 13.35 -2.56
N LYS A 45 -13.86 13.36 -3.79
CA LYS A 45 -14.02 14.51 -4.72
C LYS A 45 -15.49 14.82 -4.92
N LYS A 46 -16.27 13.79 -5.23
CA LYS A 46 -17.72 13.93 -5.42
C LYS A 46 -18.43 14.39 -4.15
N PHE A 47 -18.05 13.86 -2.99
CA PHE A 47 -18.58 14.33 -1.71
C PHE A 47 -18.30 15.82 -1.50
N ASN A 48 -17.07 16.28 -1.76
CA ASN A 48 -16.70 17.68 -1.59
C ASN A 48 -17.45 18.59 -2.57
N GLU A 49 -17.57 18.18 -3.84
CA GLU A 49 -18.35 18.91 -4.85
C GLU A 49 -19.83 19.04 -4.45
N LEU A 50 -20.41 17.93 -4.00
CA LEU A 50 -21.80 17.93 -3.56
C LEU A 50 -21.99 18.73 -2.27
N ASN A 51 -21.04 18.68 -1.34
CA ASN A 51 -21.08 19.48 -0.12
C ASN A 51 -21.05 20.98 -0.43
N GLU A 52 -20.13 21.41 -1.30
CA GLU A 52 -20.05 22.80 -1.75
C GLU A 52 -21.34 23.22 -2.45
N TYR A 53 -21.87 22.36 -3.32
CA TYR A 53 -23.13 22.64 -4.03
C TYR A 53 -24.32 22.76 -3.09
N VAL A 54 -24.53 21.79 -2.18
CA VAL A 54 -25.68 21.75 -1.26
C VAL A 54 -25.65 22.91 -0.26
N GLU A 55 -24.46 23.35 0.14
CA GLU A 55 -24.31 24.51 1.03
C GLU A 55 -24.38 25.86 0.29
N SER A 56 -24.34 25.85 -1.02
CA SER A 56 -24.34 27.08 -1.84
C SER A 56 -25.64 27.88 -1.74
N ALA A 57 -25.52 29.18 -1.95
CA ALA A 57 -26.69 30.08 -2.06
C ALA A 57 -27.58 29.70 -3.26
N ASP A 58 -26.98 29.21 -4.34
CA ASP A 58 -27.69 28.79 -5.56
C ASP A 58 -28.59 27.58 -5.28
N PHE A 59 -28.06 26.55 -4.61
CA PHE A 59 -28.87 25.40 -4.19
C PHE A 59 -30.04 25.80 -3.29
N LYS A 60 -29.79 26.64 -2.27
CA LYS A 60 -30.83 27.14 -1.34
C LYS A 60 -31.90 27.90 -2.09
N LYS A 61 -31.52 28.73 -3.08
CA LYS A 61 -32.42 29.46 -3.95
C LYS A 61 -33.27 28.53 -4.82
N LYS A 62 -32.64 27.57 -5.52
CA LYS A 62 -33.34 26.58 -6.35
C LYS A 62 -34.32 25.74 -5.52
N LYS A 63 -33.91 25.31 -4.34
CA LYS A 63 -34.77 24.58 -3.41
C LYS A 63 -35.99 25.38 -3.02
N ALA A 64 -35.82 26.67 -2.74
CA ALA A 64 -36.92 27.60 -2.42
C ALA A 64 -37.84 27.82 -3.64
N GLU A 65 -37.26 27.99 -4.84
CA GLU A 65 -38.02 28.15 -6.08
C GLU A 65 -38.88 26.91 -6.37
N ILE A 66 -38.29 25.69 -6.31
CA ILE A 66 -39.02 24.43 -6.53
C ILE A 66 -40.16 24.28 -5.50
N THR A 67 -39.90 24.65 -4.25
CA THR A 67 -40.88 24.53 -3.17
C THR A 67 -42.03 25.52 -3.32
N ALA A 68 -41.73 26.69 -3.89
CA ALA A 68 -42.72 27.76 -4.09
C ALA A 68 -43.66 27.52 -5.29
N LEU A 69 -43.34 26.58 -6.18
CA LEU A 69 -44.17 26.28 -7.34
C LEU A 69 -45.60 25.92 -6.93
N ASN A 70 -46.58 26.41 -7.66
CA ASN A 70 -48.00 26.21 -7.39
C ASN A 70 -48.76 25.87 -8.68
N TYR A 71 -49.51 24.76 -8.65
CA TYR A 71 -50.30 24.32 -9.80
C TYR A 71 -51.37 25.36 -10.20
N ALA A 72 -52.09 25.95 -9.23
CA ALA A 72 -53.22 26.85 -9.52
C ALA A 72 -52.82 28.09 -10.31
N SER A 73 -51.58 28.56 -10.19
CA SER A 73 -51.02 29.72 -10.87
C SER A 73 -50.16 29.34 -12.11
N SER A 74 -50.02 28.05 -12.42
CA SER A 74 -49.20 27.57 -13.49
C SER A 74 -49.90 27.58 -14.86
N ASP A 75 -49.11 27.70 -15.93
CA ASP A 75 -49.58 27.53 -17.33
C ASP A 75 -50.22 26.17 -17.56
N TYR A 76 -49.81 25.13 -16.81
CA TYR A 76 -50.41 23.81 -16.87
C TYR A 76 -51.87 23.80 -16.44
N CYS A 77 -52.21 24.56 -15.40
CA CYS A 77 -53.60 24.74 -14.95
C CYS A 77 -54.43 25.53 -15.95
N ALA A 78 -53.86 26.55 -16.57
CA ALA A 78 -54.54 27.33 -17.61
C ALA A 78 -54.83 26.48 -18.86
N LYS A 79 -53.84 25.69 -19.33
CA LYS A 79 -53.99 24.77 -20.47
C LYS A 79 -55.01 23.66 -20.19
N GLU A 80 -55.04 23.08 -18.97
CA GLU A 80 -56.02 22.05 -18.57
C GLU A 80 -57.45 22.62 -18.60
N LYS A 81 -57.67 23.84 -18.10
CA LYS A 81 -58.97 24.49 -18.16
C LYS A 81 -59.42 24.76 -19.61
N LYS A 82 -58.47 25.16 -20.46
CA LYS A 82 -58.73 25.37 -21.90
C LYS A 82 -59.07 24.07 -22.60
N PHE A 83 -58.34 22.98 -22.33
CA PHE A 83 -58.63 21.64 -22.88
C PHE A 83 -60.03 21.16 -22.42
N ALA A 84 -60.40 21.32 -21.18
CA ALA A 84 -61.71 20.94 -20.65
C ALA A 84 -62.86 21.69 -21.34
N ALA A 85 -62.60 22.92 -21.75
CA ALA A 85 -63.59 23.70 -22.56
C ALA A 85 -63.69 23.16 -24.00
N LEU A 86 -62.53 22.91 -24.65
CA LEU A 86 -62.50 22.35 -26.04
C LEU A 86 -63.08 20.96 -26.12
N LYS A 87 -62.94 20.10 -25.10
CA LYS A 87 -63.51 18.73 -25.04
C LYS A 87 -65.03 18.71 -25.18
N LYS A 88 -65.72 19.82 -24.95
CA LYS A 88 -67.17 19.96 -25.12
C LYS A 88 -67.57 20.41 -26.51
N ASP A 89 -66.60 20.71 -27.40
CA ASP A 89 -66.85 21.09 -28.76
C ASP A 89 -67.28 19.91 -29.63
N LYS A 90 -68.34 20.10 -30.47
CA LYS A 90 -68.92 19.05 -31.28
C LYS A 90 -68.01 18.62 -32.42
N GLN A 91 -67.13 19.45 -32.92
CA GLN A 91 -66.21 19.13 -34.03
C GLN A 91 -65.12 18.17 -33.53
N ILE A 92 -64.62 18.41 -32.35
CA ILE A 92 -63.61 17.62 -31.68
C ILE A 92 -64.15 16.20 -31.36
N ALA A 93 -65.42 16.10 -30.90
CA ALA A 93 -66.03 14.83 -30.54
C ALA A 93 -66.13 13.85 -31.74
N ASN A 94 -66.28 14.36 -32.97
CA ASN A 94 -66.34 13.54 -34.20
C ASN A 94 -64.97 13.02 -34.66
N TYR A 95 -63.91 13.70 -34.31
CA TYR A 95 -62.54 13.34 -34.67
C TYR A 95 -62.07 12.04 -33.98
N PHE A 96 -62.44 11.84 -32.73
CA PHE A 96 -61.95 10.74 -31.94
C PHE A 96 -62.46 9.35 -32.38
N LYS A 97 -63.44 9.26 -33.31
CA LYS A 97 -63.85 7.96 -33.88
C LYS A 97 -62.75 7.28 -34.70
N VAL A 98 -61.73 8.04 -35.09
CA VAL A 98 -60.62 7.54 -35.94
C VAL A 98 -59.45 6.95 -35.16
N LEU A 99 -59.35 7.22 -33.88
CA LEU A 99 -58.22 6.89 -33.00
C LEU A 99 -58.09 5.39 -32.60
N GLY A 100 -58.89 4.51 -33.20
CA GLY A 100 -58.94 3.11 -32.80
C GLY A 100 -58.13 2.13 -33.68
N SER A 101 -56.94 2.52 -34.20
CA SER A 101 -56.15 1.61 -35.06
C SER A 101 -55.51 0.47 -34.23
N ASP A 102 -55.50 -0.72 -34.78
CA ASP A 102 -54.91 -1.89 -34.14
C ASP A 102 -53.37 -1.79 -34.00
N ASP A 103 -52.73 -1.01 -34.87
CA ASP A 103 -51.31 -0.73 -34.77
C ASP A 103 -50.99 0.10 -33.51
N TYR A 104 -51.84 1.06 -33.16
CA TYR A 104 -51.68 1.85 -31.96
C TYR A 104 -51.90 1.02 -30.68
N LYS A 105 -52.90 0.13 -30.69
CA LYS A 105 -53.11 -0.80 -29.57
C LYS A 105 -51.92 -1.78 -29.41
N SER A 106 -51.34 -2.25 -30.51
CA SER A 106 -50.17 -3.12 -30.48
C SER A 106 -48.93 -2.40 -29.93
N PHE A 107 -48.70 -1.17 -30.30
CA PHE A 107 -47.59 -0.35 -29.77
C PHE A 107 -47.73 -0.13 -28.25
N LEU A 108 -48.93 0.20 -27.76
CA LEU A 108 -49.17 0.40 -26.33
C LEU A 108 -48.83 -0.87 -25.54
N ARG A 109 -49.28 -2.04 -26.06
CA ARG A 109 -49.01 -3.34 -25.43
C ARG A 109 -47.50 -3.62 -25.31
N ILE A 110 -46.74 -3.38 -26.37
CA ILE A 110 -45.31 -3.68 -26.41
C ILE A 110 -44.53 -2.76 -25.49
N ASN A 111 -44.90 -1.47 -25.42
CA ASN A 111 -44.24 -0.47 -24.57
C ASN A 111 -44.28 -0.81 -23.07
N GLU A 112 -45.34 -1.54 -22.64
CA GLU A 112 -45.52 -1.98 -21.26
C GLU A 112 -44.93 -3.37 -20.99
N SER A 113 -44.43 -4.06 -22.02
CA SER A 113 -43.95 -5.43 -21.91
C SER A 113 -42.67 -5.54 -21.04
N ASP A 114 -42.47 -6.70 -20.44
CA ASP A 114 -41.28 -7.02 -19.67
C ASP A 114 -40.01 -7.00 -20.54
N THR A 115 -40.15 -7.25 -21.85
CA THR A 115 -39.04 -7.12 -22.81
C THR A 115 -38.50 -5.69 -22.87
N VAL A 116 -39.40 -4.69 -22.92
CA VAL A 116 -39.02 -3.28 -22.94
C VAL A 116 -38.43 -2.86 -21.57
N LYS A 117 -39.04 -3.27 -20.48
CA LYS A 117 -38.53 -3.00 -19.13
C LYS A 117 -37.10 -3.53 -18.96
N ARG A 118 -36.89 -4.80 -19.34
CA ARG A 118 -35.57 -5.42 -19.25
C ARG A 118 -34.53 -4.74 -20.13
N TYR A 119 -34.93 -4.31 -21.32
CA TYR A 119 -34.07 -3.55 -22.23
C TYR A 119 -33.63 -2.21 -21.60
N LEU A 120 -34.56 -1.48 -20.98
CA LEU A 120 -34.27 -0.20 -20.33
C LEU A 120 -33.36 -0.39 -19.12
N GLU A 121 -33.66 -1.36 -18.26
CA GLU A 121 -32.86 -1.71 -17.08
C GLU A 121 -31.41 -2.06 -17.46
N LEU A 122 -31.24 -2.91 -18.49
CA LEU A 122 -29.91 -3.28 -18.95
C LEU A 122 -29.18 -2.10 -19.60
N THR A 123 -29.90 -1.26 -20.31
CA THR A 123 -29.31 -0.05 -20.90
C THR A 123 -28.75 0.89 -19.83
N GLU A 124 -29.48 1.05 -18.72
CA GLU A 124 -29.02 1.84 -17.58
C GLU A 124 -27.82 1.19 -16.88
N THR A 125 -27.93 -0.12 -16.61
CA THR A 125 -26.88 -0.89 -15.92
C THR A 125 -25.55 -0.88 -16.68
N VAL A 126 -25.58 -1.20 -17.99
CA VAL A 126 -24.38 -1.27 -18.84
C VAL A 126 -23.74 0.12 -19.04
N ASN A 127 -24.56 1.19 -19.06
CA ASN A 127 -24.06 2.55 -19.19
C ASN A 127 -23.63 3.20 -17.86
N SER A 128 -23.85 2.49 -16.74
CA SER A 128 -23.51 2.99 -15.39
C SER A 128 -22.00 3.25 -15.21
N ALA A 129 -21.66 4.14 -14.31
CA ALA A 129 -20.27 4.41 -13.93
C ALA A 129 -19.61 3.18 -13.30
N GLU A 130 -20.38 2.41 -12.52
CA GLU A 130 -19.89 1.20 -11.87
C GLU A 130 -19.46 0.14 -12.90
N HIS A 131 -20.29 -0.12 -13.93
CA HIS A 131 -19.95 -1.07 -14.98
C HIS A 131 -18.66 -0.68 -15.71
N LYS A 132 -18.51 0.61 -16.03
CA LYS A 132 -17.32 1.14 -16.70
C LYS A 132 -16.07 1.04 -15.84
N ASN A 133 -16.20 1.30 -14.53
CA ASN A 133 -15.09 1.20 -13.59
C ASN A 133 -14.62 -0.25 -13.44
N ASN A 134 -15.55 -1.19 -13.28
CA ASN A 134 -15.19 -2.61 -13.20
C ASN A 134 -14.48 -3.13 -14.46
N LYS A 135 -14.90 -2.64 -15.63
CA LYS A 135 -14.18 -2.94 -16.88
C LYS A 135 -12.73 -2.46 -16.83
N ILE A 136 -12.54 -1.20 -16.43
CA ILE A 136 -11.21 -0.60 -16.33
C ILE A 136 -10.33 -1.38 -15.36
N GLU A 137 -10.87 -1.78 -14.22
CA GLU A 137 -10.12 -2.55 -13.22
C GLU A 137 -9.72 -3.93 -13.74
N ILE A 138 -10.65 -4.63 -14.41
CA ILE A 138 -10.38 -5.94 -14.99
C ILE A 138 -9.34 -5.83 -16.11
N ASP A 139 -9.53 -4.87 -17.03
CA ASP A 139 -8.60 -4.64 -18.14
C ASP A 139 -7.20 -4.27 -17.61
N LYS A 140 -7.14 -3.41 -16.58
CA LYS A 140 -5.88 -3.04 -15.93
C LYS A 140 -5.17 -4.24 -15.33
N ALA A 141 -5.90 -5.06 -14.56
CA ALA A 141 -5.34 -6.26 -13.96
C ALA A 141 -4.84 -7.27 -15.02
N TYR A 142 -5.59 -7.43 -16.10
CA TYR A 142 -5.21 -8.27 -17.24
C TYR A 142 -3.96 -7.75 -17.95
N ASP A 143 -3.89 -6.43 -18.18
CA ASP A 143 -2.74 -5.79 -18.83
C ASP A 143 -1.49 -5.82 -17.94
N GLU A 144 -1.64 -5.66 -16.63
CA GLU A 144 -0.54 -5.80 -15.68
C GLU A 144 0.04 -7.22 -15.72
N GLU A 145 -0.81 -8.26 -15.78
CA GLU A 145 -0.34 -9.64 -15.92
C GLU A 145 0.35 -9.89 -17.27
N LYS A 146 -0.19 -9.37 -18.35
CA LYS A 146 0.46 -9.42 -19.67
C LYS A 146 1.82 -8.71 -19.69
N ALA A 147 1.91 -7.56 -18.97
CA ALA A 147 3.17 -6.82 -18.84
C ALA A 147 4.25 -7.65 -18.13
N LYS A 148 3.88 -8.45 -17.11
CA LYS A 148 4.80 -9.39 -16.46
C LYS A 148 5.34 -10.41 -17.48
N ALA A 149 4.45 -11.02 -18.27
CA ALA A 149 4.85 -11.95 -19.33
C ALA A 149 5.74 -11.29 -20.40
N ALA A 150 5.44 -10.04 -20.77
CA ALA A 150 6.25 -9.28 -21.70
C ALA A 150 7.65 -8.97 -21.13
N THR A 151 7.69 -8.59 -19.84
CA THR A 151 8.94 -8.34 -19.12
C THR A 151 9.79 -9.60 -19.02
N TYR A 152 9.17 -10.73 -18.67
CA TYR A 152 9.83 -12.03 -18.71
C TYR A 152 10.43 -12.33 -20.10
N LYS A 153 9.62 -12.21 -21.17
CA LYS A 153 10.07 -12.45 -22.55
C LYS A 153 11.25 -11.54 -22.94
N LYS A 154 11.24 -10.29 -22.47
CA LYS A 154 12.33 -9.32 -22.69
C LYS A 154 13.59 -9.74 -21.95
N LEU A 155 13.47 -10.04 -20.66
CA LEU A 155 14.59 -10.46 -19.82
C LEU A 155 15.19 -11.78 -20.32
N LYS A 156 14.37 -12.76 -20.70
CA LYS A 156 14.80 -14.06 -21.28
C LYS A 156 15.62 -13.89 -22.56
N LYS A 157 15.37 -12.83 -23.33
CA LYS A 157 16.12 -12.53 -24.56
C LYS A 157 17.40 -11.75 -24.29
N SER A 158 17.57 -11.18 -23.08
CA SER A 158 18.74 -10.36 -22.76
C SER A 158 20.03 -11.18 -22.83
N SER A 159 21.12 -10.48 -23.11
CA SER A 159 22.48 -11.06 -23.17
C SER A 159 22.89 -11.63 -21.82
N GLU A 160 22.49 -10.93 -20.75
CA GLU A 160 22.85 -11.24 -19.38
C GLU A 160 22.18 -12.53 -18.92
N VAL A 161 20.85 -12.63 -19.10
CA VAL A 161 20.11 -13.84 -18.74
C VAL A 161 20.61 -15.04 -19.52
N LYS A 162 20.81 -14.91 -20.85
CA LYS A 162 21.37 -15.97 -21.67
C LYS A 162 22.78 -16.32 -21.24
N GLY A 163 23.58 -15.31 -20.87
CA GLY A 163 24.94 -15.48 -20.38
C GLY A 163 24.97 -16.26 -19.07
N LEU A 164 24.10 -15.93 -18.14
CA LEU A 164 23.97 -16.59 -16.84
C LEU A 164 23.52 -18.05 -17.00
N LEU A 165 22.45 -18.30 -17.76
CA LEU A 165 21.96 -19.64 -18.03
C LEU A 165 23.04 -20.52 -18.69
N LYS A 166 23.81 -19.95 -19.64
CA LYS A 166 24.92 -20.65 -20.29
C LYS A 166 26.08 -20.89 -19.33
N LEU A 167 26.38 -19.94 -18.46
CA LEU A 167 27.42 -20.07 -17.44
C LEU A 167 27.07 -21.19 -16.46
N MET A 168 25.85 -21.19 -15.93
CA MET A 168 25.33 -22.21 -15.02
C MET A 168 25.39 -23.61 -15.67
N ALA A 169 24.88 -23.75 -16.90
CA ALA A 169 24.85 -25.01 -17.61
C ALA A 169 26.26 -25.50 -17.95
N LYS A 170 27.16 -24.62 -18.44
CA LYS A 170 28.52 -24.99 -18.85
C LYS A 170 29.41 -25.40 -17.68
N LYS A 171 29.18 -24.80 -16.52
CA LYS A 171 29.99 -24.97 -15.31
C LYS A 171 29.32 -25.83 -14.25
N ASN A 172 28.14 -26.35 -14.54
CA ASN A 172 27.31 -27.13 -13.61
C ASN A 172 27.11 -26.41 -12.26
N ILE A 173 26.88 -25.09 -12.32
CA ILE A 173 26.64 -24.24 -11.13
C ILE A 173 25.16 -24.25 -10.83
N SER A 174 24.80 -24.61 -9.59
CA SER A 174 23.42 -24.52 -9.15
C SER A 174 22.98 -23.04 -8.98
N GLU A 175 21.69 -22.80 -8.93
CA GLU A 175 21.18 -21.45 -8.70
C GLU A 175 21.59 -20.91 -7.32
N ALA A 176 21.67 -21.78 -6.32
CA ALA A 176 22.11 -21.44 -4.97
C ALA A 176 23.57 -21.00 -4.93
N ASP A 177 24.41 -21.67 -5.72
CA ASP A 177 25.86 -21.44 -5.74
C ASP A 177 26.27 -20.34 -6.73
N LEU A 178 25.35 -19.90 -7.59
CA LEU A 178 25.66 -18.98 -8.69
C LEU A 178 26.37 -17.72 -8.19
N LYS A 179 25.91 -17.16 -7.10
CA LYS A 179 26.39 -15.88 -6.59
C LYS A 179 27.81 -15.95 -6.04
N ASP A 180 28.14 -17.07 -5.42
CA ASP A 180 29.46 -17.32 -4.81
C ASP A 180 30.43 -17.96 -5.78
N SER A 181 30.01 -18.21 -7.02
CA SER A 181 30.82 -18.84 -8.00
C SER A 181 31.95 -17.91 -8.47
N GLU A 182 33.17 -18.43 -8.49
CA GLU A 182 34.34 -17.74 -9.07
C GLU A 182 34.09 -17.32 -10.51
N GLU A 183 33.32 -18.09 -11.26
CA GLU A 183 33.02 -17.86 -12.66
C GLU A 183 32.13 -16.63 -12.87
N LEU A 184 31.18 -16.40 -11.97
CA LEU A 184 30.40 -15.17 -11.98
C LEU A 184 31.28 -13.97 -11.58
N ALA A 185 32.16 -14.14 -10.59
CA ALA A 185 33.08 -13.10 -10.15
C ALA A 185 34.03 -12.62 -11.26
N LYS A 186 34.40 -13.51 -12.20
CA LYS A 186 35.22 -13.17 -13.38
C LYS A 186 34.46 -12.40 -14.46
N ASN A 187 33.15 -12.32 -14.40
CA ASN A 187 32.31 -11.63 -15.39
C ASN A 187 31.57 -10.44 -14.78
N PHE A 188 32.19 -9.26 -14.86
CA PHE A 188 31.66 -8.04 -14.25
C PHE A 188 30.21 -7.69 -14.67
N GLY A 189 29.89 -7.88 -15.96
CA GLY A 189 28.53 -7.56 -16.47
C GLY A 189 27.47 -8.52 -15.94
N LEU A 190 27.74 -9.82 -15.91
CA LEU A 190 26.82 -10.81 -15.37
C LEU A 190 26.70 -10.68 -13.85
N LYS A 191 27.80 -10.39 -13.17
CA LYS A 191 27.81 -10.14 -11.74
C LYS A 191 26.98 -8.92 -11.39
N SER A 192 27.17 -7.78 -12.06
CA SER A 192 26.39 -6.56 -11.89
C SER A 192 24.89 -6.81 -12.11
N PHE A 193 24.52 -7.65 -13.08
CA PHE A 193 23.12 -8.01 -13.32
C PHE A 193 22.53 -8.82 -12.17
N VAL A 194 23.29 -9.74 -11.59
CA VAL A 194 22.88 -10.52 -10.40
C VAL A 194 22.78 -9.61 -9.17
N ASP A 195 23.81 -8.80 -8.93
CA ASP A 195 23.90 -7.90 -7.78
C ASP A 195 22.80 -6.81 -7.81
N SER A 196 22.33 -6.42 -9.00
CA SER A 196 21.20 -5.49 -9.19
C SER A 196 19.83 -6.10 -8.90
N GLY A 197 19.73 -7.36 -8.52
CA GLY A 197 18.47 -8.06 -8.27
C GLY A 197 17.71 -8.49 -9.53
N LYS A 198 18.14 -8.11 -10.73
CA LYS A 198 17.44 -8.42 -11.99
C LYS A 198 17.41 -9.92 -12.32
N TRP A 199 18.39 -10.67 -11.85
CA TRP A 199 18.37 -12.12 -11.97
C TRP A 199 17.24 -12.73 -11.16
N ASN A 200 17.08 -12.32 -9.90
CA ASN A 200 15.99 -12.80 -9.06
C ASN A 200 14.62 -12.41 -9.63
N SER A 201 14.48 -11.15 -10.07
CA SER A 201 13.25 -10.71 -10.75
C SER A 201 12.95 -11.55 -12.01
N PHE A 202 13.97 -11.93 -12.78
CA PHE A 202 13.78 -12.83 -13.92
C PHE A 202 13.30 -14.21 -13.47
N ARG A 203 13.88 -14.79 -12.41
CA ARG A 203 13.49 -16.11 -11.89
C ARG A 203 12.08 -16.12 -11.30
N GLU A 204 11.72 -15.06 -10.58
CA GLU A 204 10.36 -14.88 -10.06
C GLU A 204 9.34 -14.80 -11.20
N LEU A 205 9.63 -13.97 -12.20
CA LEU A 205 8.79 -13.85 -13.39
C LEU A 205 8.73 -15.16 -14.17
N GLU A 206 9.84 -15.89 -14.29
CA GLU A 206 9.88 -17.19 -14.93
C GLU A 206 8.96 -18.18 -14.21
N ALA A 207 9.10 -18.32 -12.89
CA ALA A 207 8.26 -19.21 -12.09
C ALA A 207 6.76 -18.85 -12.22
N HIS A 208 6.46 -17.55 -12.21
CA HIS A 208 5.09 -17.06 -12.34
C HIS A 208 4.50 -17.31 -13.73
N VAL A 209 5.19 -16.91 -14.80
CA VAL A 209 4.67 -16.96 -16.17
C VAL A 209 4.72 -18.37 -16.79
N THR A 210 5.61 -19.25 -16.27
CA THR A 210 5.68 -20.65 -16.73
C THR A 210 4.90 -21.62 -15.85
N ALA A 211 4.20 -21.13 -14.85
CA ALA A 211 3.32 -21.96 -14.03
C ALA A 211 2.25 -22.64 -14.91
N ALA A 212 1.95 -23.90 -14.60
CA ALA A 212 1.04 -24.72 -15.41
C ALA A 212 -0.37 -24.14 -15.57
N ASP A 213 -0.78 -23.30 -14.64
CA ASP A 213 -2.09 -22.65 -14.60
C ASP A 213 -2.07 -21.19 -15.07
N TYR A 214 -0.91 -20.62 -15.41
CA TYR A 214 -0.76 -19.22 -15.78
C TYR A 214 -1.69 -18.81 -16.94
N GLU A 215 -1.65 -19.53 -18.05
CA GLU A 215 -2.48 -19.23 -19.22
C GLU A 215 -3.98 -19.33 -18.89
N ARG A 216 -4.38 -20.33 -18.12
CA ARG A 216 -5.77 -20.48 -17.68
C ARG A 216 -6.20 -19.31 -16.78
N ASN A 217 -5.34 -18.90 -15.86
CA ASN A 217 -5.62 -17.80 -14.96
C ASN A 217 -5.65 -16.45 -15.71
N LEU A 218 -4.73 -16.25 -16.64
CA LEU A 218 -4.72 -15.09 -17.52
C LEU A 218 -6.00 -15.00 -18.35
N GLU A 219 -6.44 -16.13 -18.96
CA GLU A 219 -7.67 -16.18 -19.74
C GLU A 219 -8.90 -15.90 -18.87
N ALA A 220 -8.91 -16.38 -17.62
CA ALA A 220 -9.98 -16.09 -16.68
C ALA A 220 -10.08 -14.60 -16.30
N MET A 221 -8.96 -13.87 -16.35
CA MET A 221 -8.92 -12.42 -16.11
C MET A 221 -9.41 -11.59 -17.31
N ASN A 222 -9.59 -12.21 -18.48
CA ASN A 222 -10.04 -11.48 -19.66
C ASN A 222 -11.46 -10.93 -19.44
N TYR A 223 -11.65 -9.65 -19.73
CA TYR A 223 -12.94 -8.99 -19.59
C TYR A 223 -14.09 -9.76 -20.26
N ARG A 224 -13.83 -10.41 -21.42
CA ARG A 224 -14.82 -11.22 -22.14
C ARG A 224 -15.36 -12.40 -21.35
N ASN A 225 -14.63 -12.87 -20.34
CA ASN A 225 -15.04 -13.97 -19.47
C ASN A 225 -15.74 -13.47 -18.20
N SER A 226 -15.79 -12.16 -18.00
CA SER A 226 -16.41 -11.54 -16.83
C SER A 226 -17.95 -11.54 -16.91
N LYS A 227 -18.58 -11.43 -15.72
CA LYS A 227 -20.03 -11.21 -15.63
C LYS A 227 -20.49 -9.90 -16.33
N TYR A 228 -19.65 -8.91 -16.38
CA TYR A 228 -19.95 -7.60 -16.98
C TYR A 228 -20.05 -7.68 -18.49
N PHE A 229 -19.18 -8.44 -19.13
CA PHE A 229 -19.26 -8.68 -20.58
C PHE A 229 -20.54 -9.41 -20.99
N LYS A 230 -21.02 -10.36 -20.16
CA LYS A 230 -22.28 -11.06 -20.42
C LYS A 230 -23.49 -10.14 -20.42
N LEU A 231 -23.51 -9.10 -19.59
CA LEU A 231 -24.57 -8.09 -19.60
C LEU A 231 -24.56 -7.26 -20.87
N GLU A 232 -23.36 -6.93 -21.41
CA GLU A 232 -23.24 -6.23 -22.71
C GLU A 232 -23.81 -7.11 -23.86
N GLU A 233 -23.54 -8.42 -23.85
CA GLU A 233 -24.07 -9.34 -24.85
C GLU A 233 -25.61 -9.49 -24.74
N GLU A 234 -26.13 -9.59 -23.51
CA GLU A 234 -27.59 -9.66 -23.29
C GLU A 234 -28.29 -8.42 -23.82
N LEU A 235 -27.77 -7.23 -23.55
CA LEU A 235 -28.29 -5.96 -24.08
C LEU A 235 -28.33 -5.97 -25.60
N LYS A 236 -27.25 -6.39 -26.25
CA LYS A 236 -27.14 -6.48 -27.71
C LYS A 236 -28.16 -7.45 -28.32
N ASN A 237 -28.43 -8.56 -27.64
CA ASN A 237 -29.42 -9.53 -28.07
C ASN A 237 -30.84 -8.97 -27.97
N LEU A 238 -31.15 -8.23 -26.89
CA LEU A 238 -32.45 -7.55 -26.76
C LEU A 238 -32.65 -6.47 -27.81
N GLU A 239 -31.63 -5.74 -28.23
CA GLU A 239 -31.71 -4.79 -29.32
C GLU A 239 -32.07 -5.43 -30.68
N ALA A 240 -31.72 -6.72 -30.86
CA ALA A 240 -32.07 -7.48 -32.05
C ALA A 240 -33.50 -8.03 -32.02
N ASN A 241 -34.16 -7.99 -30.84
CA ASN A 241 -35.51 -8.53 -30.64
C ASN A 241 -36.57 -7.85 -31.53
N GLY A 242 -37.49 -8.62 -32.06
CA GLY A 242 -38.56 -8.13 -32.97
C GLY A 242 -39.51 -7.12 -32.34
N GLU A 243 -39.87 -7.30 -31.05
CA GLU A 243 -40.74 -6.37 -30.31
C GLU A 243 -40.02 -5.03 -30.04
N ILE A 244 -38.73 -5.06 -29.66
CA ILE A 244 -37.91 -3.86 -29.47
C ILE A 244 -37.73 -3.11 -30.79
N LYS A 245 -37.52 -3.84 -31.91
CA LYS A 245 -37.45 -3.25 -33.26
C LYS A 245 -38.75 -2.59 -33.68
N PHE A 246 -39.90 -3.26 -33.46
CA PHE A 246 -41.22 -2.70 -33.75
C PHE A 246 -41.47 -1.44 -32.92
N TRP A 247 -41.20 -1.49 -31.62
CA TRP A 247 -41.37 -0.39 -30.68
C TRP A 247 -40.53 0.83 -31.10
N LYS A 248 -39.21 0.65 -31.37
CA LYS A 248 -38.32 1.73 -31.87
C LYS A 248 -38.81 2.33 -33.22
N LYS A 249 -39.20 1.45 -34.17
CA LYS A 249 -39.65 1.84 -35.51
C LYS A 249 -40.96 2.61 -35.48
N PHE A 250 -41.89 2.18 -34.60
CA PHE A 250 -43.19 2.85 -34.45
C PHE A 250 -43.02 4.24 -33.86
N GLN A 251 -42.20 4.43 -32.82
CA GLN A 251 -41.86 5.77 -32.29
C GLN A 251 -41.27 6.70 -33.36
N ALA A 252 -40.42 6.14 -34.23
CA ALA A 252 -39.78 6.91 -35.31
C ALA A 252 -40.66 7.08 -36.56
N SER A 253 -41.78 6.40 -36.66
CA SER A 253 -42.56 6.27 -37.87
C SER A 253 -43.28 7.56 -38.28
N LYS A 254 -43.34 7.78 -39.61
CA LYS A 254 -44.13 8.86 -40.20
C LYS A 254 -45.61 8.83 -39.83
N GLN A 255 -46.16 7.60 -39.65
CA GLN A 255 -47.57 7.41 -39.28
C GLN A 255 -47.86 7.92 -37.88
N TYR A 256 -46.99 7.64 -36.91
CA TYR A 256 -47.11 8.16 -35.56
C TYR A 256 -46.92 9.70 -35.53
N LYS A 257 -45.95 10.20 -36.29
CA LYS A 257 -45.74 11.67 -36.48
C LYS A 257 -46.91 12.34 -37.17
N MET A 258 -47.51 11.67 -38.16
CA MET A 258 -48.73 12.15 -38.83
C MET A 258 -49.97 12.12 -37.93
N PHE A 259 -50.11 11.09 -37.07
CA PHE A 259 -51.13 11.04 -36.05
C PHE A 259 -51.08 12.24 -35.11
N CYS A 260 -49.86 12.64 -34.69
CA CYS A 260 -49.65 13.80 -33.83
C CYS A 260 -49.76 15.15 -34.56
N GLY A 261 -49.65 15.17 -35.85
CA GLY A 261 -49.57 16.41 -36.63
C GLY A 261 -50.65 16.58 -37.70
N THR A 262 -51.64 15.70 -37.70
CA THR A 262 -52.65 15.73 -38.78
C THR A 262 -53.85 16.50 -38.36
N GLU A 263 -53.92 17.76 -38.66
CA GLU A 263 -55.26 18.36 -38.73
C GLU A 263 -55.21 19.74 -39.32
N GLY A 264 -56.06 19.95 -40.34
CA GLY A 264 -56.13 21.16 -41.09
C GLY A 264 -56.89 22.31 -40.39
N SER A 265 -57.45 22.10 -39.19
CA SER A 265 -58.12 23.18 -38.45
C SER A 265 -57.35 23.61 -37.21
N ALA A 266 -57.24 24.91 -37.01
CA ALA A 266 -56.59 25.48 -35.82
C ALA A 266 -57.23 24.96 -34.49
N LEU A 267 -58.52 24.67 -34.52
CA LEU A 267 -59.26 24.16 -33.34
C LEU A 267 -58.86 22.71 -33.01
N LEU A 268 -58.69 21.87 -34.04
CA LEU A 268 -58.30 20.48 -33.85
C LEU A 268 -56.82 20.38 -33.47
N ASN A 269 -55.99 21.20 -34.10
CA ASN A 269 -54.59 21.31 -33.73
C ASN A 269 -54.46 21.73 -32.25
N GLU A 270 -55.19 22.75 -31.86
CA GLU A 270 -55.18 23.21 -30.47
C GLU A 270 -55.73 22.16 -29.50
N TYR A 271 -56.82 21.44 -29.91
CA TYR A 271 -57.35 20.32 -29.09
C TYR A 271 -56.32 19.21 -28.98
N ASN A 272 -55.77 18.75 -30.10
CA ASN A 272 -54.78 17.68 -30.13
C ASN A 272 -53.51 18.09 -29.37
N GLU A 273 -53.03 19.28 -29.53
CA GLU A 273 -51.93 19.83 -28.78
C GLU A 273 -52.25 19.83 -27.27
N LEU A 274 -53.44 20.32 -26.92
CA LEU A 274 -53.88 20.34 -25.54
C LEU A 274 -54.22 18.94 -25.01
N GLU A 275 -54.81 18.06 -25.82
CA GLU A 275 -55.09 16.67 -25.47
C GLU A 275 -53.78 15.89 -25.27
N THR A 276 -52.88 16.01 -26.25
CA THR A 276 -51.54 15.42 -26.13
C THR A 276 -50.81 15.98 -24.91
N PHE A 277 -50.89 17.28 -24.71
CA PHE A 277 -50.27 17.95 -23.58
C PHE A 277 -50.89 17.51 -22.24
N VAL A 278 -52.22 17.59 -22.10
CA VAL A 278 -52.92 17.28 -20.85
C VAL A 278 -52.92 15.76 -20.54
N ASN A 279 -52.89 14.93 -21.60
CA ASN A 279 -52.81 13.48 -21.47
C ASN A 279 -51.35 12.97 -21.45
N SER A 280 -50.39 13.82 -21.74
CA SER A 280 -48.98 13.45 -21.77
C SER A 280 -48.47 13.08 -20.37
N ASP A 281 -47.49 12.21 -20.32
CA ASP A 281 -46.80 11.87 -19.06
C ASP A 281 -46.03 13.07 -18.52
N GLU A 282 -45.58 13.97 -19.42
CA GLU A 282 -45.03 15.28 -19.02
C GLU A 282 -46.05 16.12 -18.24
N PHE A 283 -47.28 16.30 -18.81
CA PHE A 283 -48.32 17.03 -18.09
C PHE A 283 -48.71 16.37 -16.80
N LYS A 284 -48.96 15.04 -16.81
CA LYS A 284 -49.29 14.28 -15.60
C LYS A 284 -48.18 14.35 -14.57
N THR A 285 -46.94 14.21 -15.05
CA THR A 285 -45.75 14.34 -14.22
C THR A 285 -45.63 15.76 -13.66
N GLN A 286 -45.77 16.78 -14.52
CA GLN A 286 -45.67 18.18 -14.10
C GLN A 286 -46.86 18.58 -13.21
N LYS A 287 -48.10 18.13 -13.51
CA LYS A 287 -49.26 18.37 -12.66
C LYS A 287 -49.08 17.67 -11.32
N ALA A 288 -48.69 16.37 -11.31
CA ALA A 288 -48.39 15.66 -10.08
C ALA A 288 -47.26 16.38 -9.31
N TYR A 289 -46.21 16.77 -10.02
CA TYR A 289 -45.09 17.52 -9.47
C TYR A 289 -45.53 18.87 -8.89
N LEU A 290 -46.37 19.66 -9.59
CA LEU A 290 -46.85 20.95 -9.12
C LEU A 290 -47.88 20.83 -7.99
N LEU A 291 -48.61 19.73 -7.91
CA LEU A 291 -49.56 19.43 -6.80
C LEU A 291 -48.87 18.77 -5.62
N ASP A 292 -47.77 18.09 -5.86
CA ASP A 292 -47.01 17.40 -4.82
C ASP A 292 -46.36 18.44 -3.89
N LYS A 293 -46.72 18.40 -2.62
CA LYS A 293 -46.10 19.24 -1.58
C LYS A 293 -44.64 18.84 -1.35
N ASN A 294 -44.27 17.63 -1.74
CA ASN A 294 -42.95 17.08 -1.57
C ASN A 294 -42.13 17.08 -2.89
N ARG A 295 -42.50 17.94 -3.88
CA ARG A 295 -41.90 17.98 -5.22
C ARG A 295 -40.40 18.14 -5.23
N PHE A 296 -39.87 18.84 -4.24
CA PHE A 296 -38.42 18.95 -4.10
C PHE A 296 -37.75 17.58 -4.04
N SER A 297 -38.38 16.59 -3.37
CA SER A 297 -37.82 15.25 -3.25
C SER A 297 -37.62 14.50 -4.59
N GLN A 298 -38.25 14.98 -5.65
CA GLN A 298 -38.18 14.40 -7.00
C GLN A 298 -37.26 15.22 -7.92
N SER A 299 -36.72 16.36 -7.46
CA SER A 299 -35.84 17.21 -8.24
C SER A 299 -34.42 16.65 -8.36
N GLU A 300 -33.69 17.12 -9.36
CA GLU A 300 -32.25 16.84 -9.49
C GLU A 300 -31.48 17.37 -8.27
N GLU A 301 -31.92 18.51 -7.72
CA GLU A 301 -31.37 19.09 -6.49
C GLU A 301 -31.54 18.15 -5.31
N ALA A 302 -32.75 17.58 -5.15
CA ALA A 302 -32.99 16.59 -4.10
C ALA A 302 -32.24 15.25 -4.36
N ALA A 303 -32.04 14.89 -5.62
CA ALA A 303 -31.20 13.74 -5.95
C ALA A 303 -29.76 13.99 -5.51
N LYS A 304 -29.20 15.17 -5.80
CA LYS A 304 -27.88 15.58 -5.33
C LYS A 304 -27.80 15.67 -3.79
N GLU A 305 -28.84 16.23 -3.17
CA GLU A 305 -28.93 16.29 -1.69
C GLU A 305 -28.94 14.87 -1.09
N ARG A 306 -29.75 13.94 -1.66
CA ARG A 306 -29.77 12.54 -1.21
C ARG A 306 -28.44 11.84 -1.47
N GLU A 307 -27.84 12.08 -2.62
CA GLU A 307 -26.51 11.53 -2.94
C GLU A 307 -25.46 12.06 -1.95
N PHE A 308 -25.49 13.36 -1.67
CA PHE A 308 -24.67 13.97 -0.62
C PHE A 308 -24.88 13.32 0.74
N GLU A 309 -26.14 13.17 1.18
CA GLU A 309 -26.45 12.53 2.45
C GLU A 309 -26.07 11.04 2.46
N THR A 310 -26.16 10.37 1.32
CA THR A 310 -25.70 8.97 1.17
C THR A 310 -24.19 8.90 1.31
N LEU A 311 -23.45 9.74 0.59
CA LEU A 311 -21.99 9.81 0.69
C LEU A 311 -21.54 10.24 2.09
N LYS A 312 -22.17 11.26 2.68
CA LYS A 312 -21.91 11.73 4.03
C LYS A 312 -22.10 10.62 5.08
N ASN A 313 -23.02 9.70 4.81
CA ASN A 313 -23.30 8.56 5.67
C ASN A 313 -22.51 7.30 5.28
N SER A 314 -21.75 7.32 4.20
CA SER A 314 -20.91 6.19 3.81
C SER A 314 -19.86 5.92 4.88
N GLU A 315 -19.49 4.65 5.03
CA GLU A 315 -18.45 4.24 5.98
C GLU A 315 -17.10 4.89 5.65
N ASN A 316 -16.80 5.03 4.36
CA ASN A 316 -15.54 5.61 3.89
C ASN A 316 -15.43 7.09 4.24
N ILE A 317 -16.48 7.90 3.96
CA ILE A 317 -16.47 9.34 4.29
C ILE A 317 -16.41 9.54 5.81
N LYS A 318 -17.21 8.80 6.58
CA LYS A 318 -17.15 8.86 8.05
C LYS A 318 -15.80 8.48 8.59
N TRP A 319 -15.23 7.39 8.06
CA TRP A 319 -13.89 6.96 8.42
C TRP A 319 -12.85 8.03 8.07
N TYR A 320 -12.92 8.59 6.85
CA TYR A 320 -12.01 9.64 6.41
C TYR A 320 -12.09 10.89 7.30
N GLN A 321 -13.29 11.40 7.55
CA GLN A 321 -13.51 12.58 8.38
C GLN A 321 -13.04 12.38 9.83
N ALA A 322 -13.27 11.20 10.39
CA ALA A 322 -12.81 10.85 11.73
C ALA A 322 -11.27 10.71 11.78
N THR A 323 -10.65 10.32 10.66
CA THR A 323 -9.25 9.91 10.64
C THR A 323 -8.31 11.05 10.18
N VAL A 324 -8.75 11.87 9.21
CA VAL A 324 -7.89 12.88 8.56
C VAL A 324 -7.33 13.92 9.53
N ASN A 325 -8.10 14.33 10.52
CA ASN A 325 -7.71 15.31 11.54
C ASN A 325 -7.34 14.66 12.88
N SER A 326 -7.27 13.33 12.93
CA SER A 326 -6.88 12.64 14.15
C SER A 326 -5.36 12.66 14.32
N ASN A 327 -4.92 12.49 15.55
CA ASN A 327 -3.50 12.30 15.89
C ASN A 327 -3.03 10.85 15.70
N LYS A 328 -3.88 9.99 15.11
CA LYS A 328 -3.61 8.56 14.95
C LYS A 328 -2.29 8.27 14.22
N PHE A 329 -1.94 9.10 13.24
CA PHE A 329 -0.76 8.92 12.40
C PHE A 329 0.41 9.83 12.78
N ASP A 330 0.32 10.55 13.90
CA ASP A 330 1.37 11.51 14.28
C ASP A 330 2.72 10.84 14.47
N GLU A 331 2.73 9.62 15.01
CA GLU A 331 3.97 8.85 15.15
C GLU A 331 4.58 8.46 13.79
N LEU A 332 3.75 8.09 12.80
CA LEU A 332 4.24 7.82 11.45
C LEU A 332 4.76 9.07 10.76
N LYS A 333 4.04 10.19 10.92
CA LYS A 333 4.42 11.48 10.32
C LYS A 333 5.63 12.11 10.98
N ALA A 334 5.90 11.78 12.24
CA ALA A 334 7.03 12.33 12.99
C ALA A 334 8.40 11.81 12.50
N TRP A 335 8.42 10.74 11.70
CA TRP A 335 9.62 10.04 11.33
C TRP A 335 9.68 9.72 9.83
N ASN A 336 10.71 10.21 9.15
CA ASN A 336 11.05 9.87 7.77
C ASN A 336 12.06 8.72 7.77
N LEU A 337 11.76 7.64 7.05
CA LEU A 337 12.69 6.53 6.86
C LEU A 337 13.89 6.99 6.03
N THR A 338 15.10 6.84 6.55
CA THR A 338 16.36 7.25 5.91
C THR A 338 17.24 6.08 5.50
N PHE A 339 17.09 4.94 6.20
CA PHE A 339 17.80 3.71 5.88
C PHE A 339 16.98 2.51 6.35
N GLU A 340 16.93 1.48 5.51
CA GLU A 340 16.41 0.18 5.94
C GLU A 340 17.13 -0.99 5.24
N ASP A 341 17.14 -2.12 5.94
CA ASP A 341 17.45 -3.42 5.37
C ASP A 341 16.66 -4.50 6.12
N ASP A 342 15.89 -5.28 5.37
CA ASP A 342 15.11 -6.43 5.87
C ASP A 342 15.71 -7.76 5.40
N PHE A 343 16.89 -7.71 4.78
CA PHE A 343 17.64 -8.85 4.29
C PHE A 343 16.86 -9.80 3.37
N ALA A 344 15.77 -9.31 2.76
CA ALA A 344 14.90 -10.11 1.89
C ALA A 344 15.62 -10.65 0.65
N ASP A 345 16.67 -9.99 0.21
CA ASP A 345 17.50 -10.43 -0.94
C ASP A 345 18.27 -11.72 -0.70
N GLY A 346 18.29 -12.23 0.53
CA GLY A 346 18.99 -13.46 0.90
C GLY A 346 20.52 -13.36 0.84
N LYS A 347 21.07 -12.15 0.72
CA LYS A 347 22.50 -11.85 0.65
C LYS A 347 22.80 -10.51 1.28
N VAL A 348 24.04 -10.33 1.77
CA VAL A 348 24.50 -9.03 2.23
C VAL A 348 24.63 -8.07 1.06
N ASP A 349 23.94 -6.95 1.12
CA ASP A 349 24.11 -5.87 0.15
C ASP A 349 25.41 -5.10 0.45
N GLU A 350 26.44 -5.34 -0.36
CA GLU A 350 27.74 -4.69 -0.19
C GLU A 350 27.71 -3.19 -0.48
N SER A 351 26.66 -2.68 -1.10
CA SER A 351 26.46 -1.24 -1.25
C SER A 351 25.99 -0.59 0.05
N LYS A 352 25.33 -1.34 0.91
CA LYS A 352 24.87 -0.90 2.25
C LYS A 352 25.88 -1.25 3.33
N TRP A 353 26.48 -2.44 3.27
CA TRP A 353 27.23 -3.02 4.37
C TRP A 353 28.69 -3.30 4.04
N MET A 354 29.58 -2.89 4.89
CA MET A 354 30.97 -3.35 4.94
C MET A 354 31.15 -4.30 6.13
N ASN A 355 32.07 -5.23 6.00
CA ASN A 355 32.32 -6.31 6.96
C ASN A 355 33.62 -6.16 7.75
N CYS A 356 34.10 -4.95 7.91
CA CYS A 356 35.29 -4.62 8.67
C CYS A 356 35.15 -3.26 9.34
N PHE A 357 36.07 -2.93 10.25
CA PHE A 357 36.13 -1.59 10.80
C PHE A 357 36.48 -0.55 9.71
N PHE A 358 35.83 0.62 9.78
CA PHE A 358 36.06 1.73 8.85
C PHE A 358 37.54 2.07 8.70
N MET A 359 38.28 2.22 9.80
CA MET A 359 39.74 2.51 9.76
C MET A 359 40.54 1.40 9.11
N GLY A 360 40.11 0.12 9.23
CA GLY A 360 40.76 -0.98 8.52
C GLY A 360 40.64 -0.86 7.01
N LYS A 361 39.46 -0.52 6.52
CA LYS A 361 39.23 -0.26 5.10
C LYS A 361 40.05 0.94 4.62
N MET A 362 40.08 2.02 5.36
CA MET A 362 40.77 3.26 4.98
C MET A 362 42.30 3.17 5.02
N VAL A 363 42.86 2.52 6.06
CA VAL A 363 44.31 2.49 6.30
C VAL A 363 44.98 1.27 5.69
N LEU A 364 44.31 0.11 5.75
CA LEU A 364 44.89 -1.17 5.32
C LEU A 364 44.29 -1.72 4.03
N ASN A 365 43.14 -1.19 3.62
CA ASN A 365 42.23 -1.84 2.69
C ASN A 365 41.96 -3.32 3.05
N ASP A 366 41.93 -3.60 4.34
CA ASP A 366 41.84 -4.95 4.90
C ASP A 366 41.14 -4.89 6.27
N ARG A 367 40.96 -6.06 6.88
CA ARG A 367 40.37 -6.24 8.22
C ARG A 367 41.42 -6.22 9.30
N TYR A 368 40.99 -5.86 10.46
CA TYR A 368 41.74 -6.06 11.69
C TYR A 368 40.78 -6.28 12.86
N VAL A 369 41.28 -6.74 13.96
CA VAL A 369 40.58 -6.82 15.24
C VAL A 369 41.31 -5.98 16.27
N LEU A 370 40.63 -5.68 17.38
CA LEU A 370 41.21 -4.90 18.46
C LEU A 370 42.04 -5.80 19.38
N ALA A 371 43.02 -5.24 20.03
CA ALA A 371 43.80 -5.95 21.02
C ALA A 371 42.90 -6.55 22.12
N GLY A 372 42.98 -7.84 22.35
CA GLY A 372 42.16 -8.57 23.31
C GLY A 372 40.94 -9.27 22.72
N ASP A 373 40.60 -9.03 21.46
CA ASP A 373 39.63 -9.83 20.73
C ASP A 373 40.15 -11.26 20.59
N LYS A 374 39.27 -12.23 20.83
CA LYS A 374 39.60 -13.65 20.71
C LYS A 374 39.22 -14.25 19.36
N GLN A 375 38.35 -13.58 18.64
CA GLN A 375 37.92 -13.94 17.29
C GLN A 375 38.58 -13.04 16.23
N TYR A 376 38.71 -13.58 15.05
CA TYR A 376 38.97 -12.79 13.84
C TYR A 376 37.66 -12.56 13.08
N TYR A 377 37.47 -11.35 12.57
CA TYR A 377 36.32 -11.03 11.72
C TYR A 377 36.60 -11.42 10.27
N THR A 378 35.78 -12.32 9.75
CA THR A 378 35.97 -12.85 8.39
C THR A 378 35.27 -12.01 7.33
N ASP A 379 35.51 -12.36 6.07
CA ASP A 379 34.88 -11.77 4.89
C ASP A 379 33.54 -12.44 4.62
N ASN A 380 32.51 -12.06 5.37
CA ASN A 380 31.15 -12.61 5.32
C ASN A 380 31.01 -14.12 5.52
N LYS A 381 32.10 -14.89 5.74
CA LYS A 381 32.03 -16.34 6.04
C LYS A 381 31.28 -16.66 7.34
N ASN A 382 31.19 -15.67 8.21
CA ASN A 382 30.47 -15.73 9.46
C ASN A 382 29.13 -14.96 9.41
N VAL A 383 28.69 -14.57 8.23
CA VAL A 383 27.39 -13.95 8.01
C VAL A 383 26.58 -14.85 7.09
N ASP A 384 25.38 -15.21 7.52
CA ASP A 384 24.46 -16.07 6.78
C ASP A 384 23.07 -15.42 6.78
N ILE A 385 22.35 -15.51 5.67
CA ILE A 385 20.99 -14.99 5.58
C ILE A 385 20.09 -16.14 5.15
N LYS A 386 19.13 -16.47 6.03
CA LYS A 386 18.14 -17.51 5.77
C LYS A 386 16.76 -16.98 6.14
N ASN A 387 15.79 -17.16 5.25
CA ASN A 387 14.41 -16.69 5.45
C ASN A 387 14.37 -15.20 5.84
N SER A 388 15.14 -14.37 5.16
CA SER A 388 15.28 -12.93 5.42
C SER A 388 15.84 -12.58 6.82
N VAL A 389 16.45 -13.52 7.52
CA VAL A 389 17.11 -13.27 8.80
C VAL A 389 18.61 -13.35 8.61
N LEU A 390 19.29 -12.23 8.85
CA LEU A 390 20.74 -12.17 8.90
C LEU A 390 21.24 -12.75 10.20
N SER A 391 22.24 -13.63 10.14
CA SER A 391 22.90 -14.26 11.29
C SER A 391 24.39 -13.96 11.26
N ILE A 392 24.91 -13.31 12.28
CA ILE A 392 26.34 -13.22 12.54
C ILE A 392 26.72 -14.40 13.45
N VAL A 393 27.53 -15.31 12.92
CA VAL A 393 27.84 -16.59 13.59
C VAL A 393 29.26 -16.58 14.11
N THR A 394 29.40 -16.66 15.42
CA THR A 394 30.70 -16.90 16.08
C THR A 394 31.01 -18.40 16.12
N LYS A 395 32.18 -18.81 15.59
CA LYS A 395 32.57 -20.20 15.40
C LYS A 395 33.94 -20.49 16.04
N LYS A 396 34.17 -21.75 16.39
CA LYS A 396 35.50 -22.26 16.71
C LYS A 396 36.17 -22.69 15.40
N GLU A 397 36.95 -21.79 14.82
CA GLU A 397 37.59 -21.95 13.53
C GLU A 397 38.88 -21.17 13.51
N LYS A 398 39.96 -21.79 13.04
CA LYS A 398 41.27 -21.13 12.96
C LYS A 398 41.31 -20.11 11.83
N ALA A 399 41.88 -18.97 12.14
CA ALA A 399 42.15 -17.91 11.17
C ALA A 399 43.44 -17.18 11.54
N THR A 400 44.11 -16.67 10.53
CA THR A 400 45.25 -15.75 10.71
C THR A 400 44.85 -14.37 10.21
N GLY A 401 45.13 -13.35 10.99
CA GLY A 401 44.76 -11.99 10.61
C GLY A 401 45.46 -10.90 11.40
N LYS A 402 45.06 -9.64 11.14
CA LYS A 402 45.67 -8.48 11.75
C LYS A 402 44.96 -8.08 13.03
N VAL A 403 45.75 -7.72 14.04
CA VAL A 403 45.29 -7.13 15.31
C VAL A 403 45.91 -5.76 15.45
N TRP A 404 45.12 -4.78 15.89
CA TRP A 404 45.63 -3.48 16.26
C TRP A 404 46.15 -3.47 17.70
N ASP A 405 47.46 -3.26 17.85
CA ASP A 405 48.10 -3.06 19.14
C ASP A 405 48.50 -1.59 19.29
N ALA A 406 48.18 -0.97 20.43
CA ALA A 406 48.40 0.47 20.65
C ALA A 406 49.88 0.86 20.68
N LYS A 407 50.79 -0.08 20.95
CA LYS A 407 52.24 0.18 21.03
C LYS A 407 53.00 -0.20 19.75
N HIS A 408 52.52 -1.26 19.08
CA HIS A 408 53.26 -1.86 17.97
C HIS A 408 52.57 -1.72 16.62
N GLY A 409 51.37 -1.15 16.59
CA GLY A 409 50.60 -0.99 15.35
C GLY A 409 49.90 -2.31 14.95
N PHE A 410 49.85 -2.58 13.64
CA PHE A 410 49.20 -3.78 13.13
C PHE A 410 50.15 -4.97 13.17
N LEU A 411 49.79 -5.98 13.98
CA LEU A 411 50.50 -7.24 14.11
C LEU A 411 49.70 -8.36 13.43
N THR A 412 50.38 -9.40 12.95
CA THR A 412 49.72 -10.63 12.48
C THR A 412 49.59 -11.58 13.67
N GLN A 413 48.42 -12.18 13.86
CA GLN A 413 48.12 -13.12 14.93
C GLN A 413 47.25 -14.27 14.42
N ASP A 414 47.43 -15.45 15.00
CA ASP A 414 46.54 -16.59 14.83
C ASP A 414 45.41 -16.53 15.81
N PHE A 415 44.23 -16.89 15.35
CA PHE A 415 42.99 -16.93 16.12
C PHE A 415 42.40 -18.32 16.05
N ASP A 416 41.84 -18.79 17.16
CA ASP A 416 41.12 -20.07 17.24
C ASP A 416 39.63 -19.92 16.97
N TYR A 417 39.18 -18.68 16.78
CA TYR A 417 37.76 -18.36 16.59
C TYR A 417 37.56 -17.34 15.46
N THR A 418 36.46 -17.50 14.81
CA THR A 418 36.00 -16.53 13.80
C THR A 418 34.64 -15.95 14.18
N SER A 419 34.34 -14.76 13.71
CA SER A 419 33.06 -14.09 13.84
C SER A 419 32.83 -13.10 12.69
N GLY A 420 31.72 -12.39 12.73
CA GLY A 420 31.36 -11.37 11.74
C GLY A 420 31.05 -10.02 12.35
N MET A 421 31.08 -9.03 11.50
CA MET A 421 30.56 -7.70 11.77
C MET A 421 29.99 -7.10 10.49
N LEU A 422 29.05 -6.22 10.62
CA LEU A 422 28.52 -5.40 9.53
C LEU A 422 28.47 -3.95 9.95
N SER A 423 28.77 -3.05 9.03
CA SER A 423 28.80 -1.61 9.29
C SER A 423 28.32 -0.82 8.06
N THR A 424 27.58 0.25 8.29
CA THR A 424 27.15 1.17 7.23
C THR A 424 28.14 2.33 7.03
N ALA A 425 29.35 2.23 7.54
CA ALA A 425 30.28 3.37 7.60
C ALA A 425 30.59 4.02 6.24
N ASN A 426 30.50 3.27 5.14
CA ASN A 426 30.73 3.80 3.78
C ASN A 426 29.44 4.21 3.06
N SER A 427 28.29 3.84 3.56
CA SER A 427 27.01 4.00 2.86
C SER A 427 26.05 4.94 3.56
N PHE A 428 25.96 4.83 4.88
CA PHE A 428 24.95 5.56 5.65
C PHE A 428 25.51 6.02 6.98
N ARG A 429 25.30 7.29 7.26
CA ARG A 429 25.59 7.95 8.53
C ARG A 429 24.51 8.96 8.81
N GLN A 430 24.12 9.08 10.07
CA GLN A 430 23.10 10.03 10.47
C GLN A 430 23.42 10.62 11.84
N GLN A 431 23.14 11.90 12.00
CA GLN A 431 23.15 12.59 13.28
C GLN A 431 21.72 12.79 13.74
N ASN A 432 21.43 12.38 14.97
CA ASN A 432 20.09 12.36 15.55
C ASN A 432 19.12 11.39 14.82
N GLY A 433 17.93 11.22 15.39
CA GLY A 433 16.91 10.39 14.84
C GLY A 433 16.61 9.14 15.66
N LYS A 434 15.91 8.20 15.06
CA LYS A 434 15.59 6.90 15.66
C LYS A 434 16.30 5.79 14.89
N PHE A 435 16.98 4.93 15.60
CA PHE A 435 17.65 3.75 15.06
C PHE A 435 17.05 2.53 15.76
N GLU A 436 16.50 1.62 15.00
CA GLU A 436 15.84 0.44 15.52
C GLU A 436 16.17 -0.81 14.71
N ALA A 437 16.23 -1.96 15.38
CA ALA A 437 16.41 -3.25 14.73
C ALA A 437 15.65 -4.33 15.49
N LYS A 438 15.09 -5.30 14.76
CA LYS A 438 14.49 -6.50 15.32
C LYS A 438 15.54 -7.59 15.40
N ILE A 439 15.86 -7.96 16.61
CA ILE A 439 17.04 -8.77 16.93
C ILE A 439 16.68 -9.89 17.89
N LYS A 440 17.21 -11.08 17.62
CA LYS A 440 17.27 -12.19 18.56
C LYS A 440 18.70 -12.41 18.98
N ILE A 441 18.95 -12.27 20.28
CA ILE A 441 20.26 -12.52 20.90
C ILE A 441 20.40 -13.98 21.32
N ASP A 442 21.61 -14.50 21.25
CA ASP A 442 21.95 -15.79 21.83
C ASP A 442 22.61 -15.56 23.20
N ALA A 443 22.07 -16.19 24.24
CA ALA A 443 22.57 -16.05 25.62
C ALA A 443 23.85 -16.86 25.93
N VAL A 444 24.53 -17.35 24.91
CA VAL A 444 25.79 -18.07 25.08
C VAL A 444 26.85 -17.13 25.67
N ASN A 445 27.48 -17.59 26.74
CA ASN A 445 28.59 -16.88 27.37
C ASN A 445 29.90 -17.66 27.11
N PRO A 446 30.97 -17.00 26.72
CA PRO A 446 31.28 -15.57 26.82
C PRO A 446 31.08 -14.76 25.53
N VAL A 447 30.24 -15.20 24.60
CA VAL A 447 29.99 -14.50 23.36
C VAL A 447 29.22 -13.20 23.62
N TYR A 448 29.75 -12.08 23.20
CA TYR A 448 29.02 -10.81 23.20
C TYR A 448 28.35 -10.56 21.86
N GLN A 449 27.30 -9.78 21.88
CA GLN A 449 26.52 -9.37 20.71
C GLN A 449 26.15 -7.90 20.84
N ALA A 450 26.30 -7.14 19.78
CA ALA A 450 26.15 -5.71 19.84
C ALA A 450 25.44 -5.12 18.63
N PHE A 451 24.48 -4.26 18.91
CA PHE A 451 23.93 -3.27 18.00
C PHE A 451 24.36 -1.89 18.52
N TRP A 452 25.10 -1.17 17.72
CA TRP A 452 25.71 0.07 18.15
C TRP A 452 25.90 1.06 17.01
N LEU A 453 25.99 2.35 17.36
CA LEU A 453 26.26 3.44 16.46
C LEU A 453 27.67 3.95 16.77
N LYS A 454 28.45 4.22 15.73
CA LYS A 454 29.88 4.52 15.87
C LYS A 454 30.29 5.67 14.99
N GLY A 455 31.14 6.54 15.56
CA GLY A 455 31.95 7.50 14.81
C GLY A 455 33.23 6.85 14.28
N GLU A 456 33.98 7.56 13.49
CA GLU A 456 35.25 7.09 12.93
C GLU A 456 36.33 6.85 13.98
N LYS A 457 36.32 7.67 15.03
CA LYS A 457 37.28 7.59 16.15
C LYS A 457 36.82 6.65 17.24
N LYS A 458 37.57 6.51 18.32
CA LYS A 458 37.19 5.75 19.49
C LYS A 458 35.86 6.24 20.05
N GLU A 459 35.64 7.52 20.10
CA GLU A 459 34.37 8.19 20.43
C GLU A 459 34.07 9.20 19.32
N PRO A 460 32.79 9.56 19.11
CA PRO A 460 31.63 9.16 19.89
C PRO A 460 31.08 7.76 19.52
N GLN A 461 30.25 7.22 20.42
CA GLN A 461 29.60 5.93 20.27
C GLN A 461 28.30 5.89 21.05
N ILE A 462 27.26 5.24 20.50
CA ILE A 462 26.04 4.88 21.21
C ILE A 462 25.87 3.37 21.09
N ASP A 463 25.89 2.66 22.20
CA ASP A 463 25.48 1.26 22.24
C ASP A 463 23.95 1.24 22.35
N VAL A 464 23.26 0.86 21.29
CA VAL A 464 21.82 0.56 21.37
C VAL A 464 21.66 -0.59 22.35
N PHE A 465 22.49 -1.60 22.20
CA PHE A 465 22.83 -2.53 23.28
C PHE A 465 24.18 -3.23 23.02
N LYS A 466 24.78 -3.70 24.11
CA LYS A 466 25.82 -4.75 24.14
C LYS A 466 25.42 -5.81 25.13
N PHE A 467 25.30 -7.04 24.66
CA PHE A 467 24.92 -8.19 25.48
C PHE A 467 26.13 -9.01 25.87
N ASN A 468 26.13 -9.60 27.06
CA ASN A 468 27.22 -10.41 27.62
C ASN A 468 28.58 -9.69 27.79
N VAL A 469 28.58 -8.39 27.91
CA VAL A 469 29.80 -7.62 28.19
C VAL A 469 30.05 -7.62 29.72
N GLY A 470 31.11 -8.24 30.14
CA GLY A 470 31.56 -8.32 31.55
C GLY A 470 30.85 -9.35 32.39
N LYS A 471 29.53 -9.38 32.46
CA LYS A 471 28.74 -10.31 33.28
C LYS A 471 27.79 -11.11 32.40
N LYS A 472 27.68 -12.41 32.64
CA LYS A 472 26.75 -13.33 31.99
C LYS A 472 25.31 -12.80 32.05
N GLY A 473 24.62 -12.78 30.91
CA GLY A 473 23.24 -12.33 30.80
C GLY A 473 23.03 -10.84 31.04
N SER A 474 24.11 -10.03 31.08
CA SER A 474 24.03 -8.60 31.25
C SER A 474 23.89 -7.92 29.88
N MET A 475 22.92 -7.03 29.76
CA MET A 475 22.77 -6.10 28.63
C MET A 475 23.13 -4.69 29.09
N GLN A 476 23.99 -4.06 28.36
CA GLN A 476 24.43 -2.68 28.60
C GLN A 476 23.93 -1.80 27.43
N MET A 477 23.34 -0.67 27.77
CA MET A 477 22.94 0.40 26.85
C MET A 477 23.68 1.65 27.29
N SER A 478 24.50 2.24 26.40
CA SER A 478 25.45 3.27 26.81
C SER A 478 25.72 4.28 25.70
N ALA A 479 26.10 5.47 26.09
CA ALA A 479 26.65 6.50 25.20
C ALA A 479 28.04 6.93 25.71
N TYR A 480 28.93 7.21 24.78
CA TYR A 480 30.30 7.69 25.03
C TYR A 480 30.57 8.85 24.14
N ASN A 481 30.97 9.98 24.72
CA ASN A 481 31.33 11.20 24.00
C ASN A 481 32.24 12.08 24.81
N ASN A 482 33.39 12.47 24.24
CA ASN A 482 34.38 13.38 24.84
C ASN A 482 34.84 12.91 26.26
N GLY A 483 35.14 11.63 26.41
CA GLY A 483 35.58 11.03 27.67
C GLY A 483 34.48 10.86 28.72
N LYS A 484 33.22 11.21 28.40
CA LYS A 484 32.06 10.98 29.27
C LYS A 484 31.36 9.72 28.85
N ALA A 485 30.80 9.00 29.83
CA ALA A 485 29.99 7.84 29.61
C ALA A 485 28.67 7.98 30.39
N ALA A 486 27.58 7.52 29.78
CA ALA A 486 26.27 7.44 30.42
C ALA A 486 25.50 6.22 29.91
N GLY A 487 24.53 5.76 30.67
CA GLY A 487 23.71 4.63 30.24
C GLY A 487 23.20 3.77 31.39
N THR A 488 22.81 2.56 31.06
CA THR A 488 22.25 1.62 32.04
C THR A 488 22.70 0.19 31.79
N LYS A 489 22.57 -0.65 32.80
CA LYS A 489 22.75 -2.10 32.71
C LYS A 489 21.51 -2.80 33.25
N LEU A 490 21.10 -3.89 32.59
CA LEU A 490 19.98 -4.71 33.00
C LEU A 490 20.28 -6.18 32.78
N GLY A 491 19.49 -7.05 33.41
CA GLY A 491 19.49 -8.47 33.13
C GLY A 491 18.80 -8.72 31.78
N GLY A 492 19.54 -9.29 30.84
CA GLY A 492 19.05 -9.48 29.47
C GLY A 492 18.77 -10.93 29.07
N SER A 493 18.99 -11.92 29.98
CA SER A 493 18.83 -13.35 29.64
C SER A 493 17.42 -13.71 29.18
N ALA A 494 16.39 -13.06 29.69
CA ALA A 494 15.01 -13.27 29.23
C ALA A 494 14.77 -12.80 27.82
N LEU A 495 15.56 -11.83 27.32
CA LEU A 495 15.50 -11.26 25.98
C LEU A 495 16.15 -12.14 24.91
N SER A 496 16.74 -13.29 25.26
CA SER A 496 17.31 -14.25 24.32
C SER A 496 16.29 -15.27 23.78
N LYS A 497 15.09 -15.29 24.35
CA LYS A 497 14.08 -16.30 24.01
C LYS A 497 13.45 -16.05 22.64
N ASP A 498 13.36 -14.80 22.20
CA ASP A 498 12.66 -14.40 20.99
C ASP A 498 13.30 -13.16 20.36
N PHE A 499 12.76 -12.72 19.22
CA PHE A 499 13.08 -11.42 18.64
C PHE A 499 12.46 -10.29 19.44
N PHE A 500 13.23 -9.23 19.66
CA PHE A 500 12.79 -7.98 20.25
C PHE A 500 13.23 -6.82 19.39
N ILE A 501 12.47 -5.73 19.40
CA ILE A 501 12.84 -4.48 18.74
C ILE A 501 13.66 -3.66 19.74
N TYR A 502 14.94 -3.48 19.44
CA TYR A 502 15.83 -2.61 20.19
C TYR A 502 15.95 -1.30 19.47
N SER A 503 15.77 -0.20 20.17
CA SER A 503 15.84 1.12 19.56
C SER A 503 16.52 2.15 20.46
N VAL A 504 17.08 3.15 19.81
CA VAL A 504 17.53 4.39 20.42
C VAL A 504 16.92 5.57 19.68
N GLU A 505 16.32 6.47 20.44
CA GLU A 505 15.96 7.81 19.97
C GLU A 505 17.05 8.78 20.44
N TRP A 506 17.73 9.35 19.49
CA TRP A 506 18.84 10.27 19.73
C TRP A 506 18.45 11.68 19.22
N GLU A 507 18.27 12.56 20.16
CA GLU A 507 18.01 13.99 19.93
C GLU A 507 19.29 14.80 20.23
N ALA A 508 19.32 16.08 19.89
CA ALA A 508 20.48 16.93 20.06
C ALA A 508 21.02 16.99 21.52
N ASN A 509 20.15 16.80 22.50
CA ASN A 509 20.48 16.91 23.93
C ASN A 509 20.06 15.71 24.77
N LYS A 510 19.48 14.65 24.16
CA LYS A 510 18.95 13.49 24.88
C LYS A 510 19.09 12.22 24.05
N ILE A 511 19.38 11.13 24.74
CA ILE A 511 19.30 9.77 24.20
C ILE A 511 18.29 8.98 25.05
N THR A 512 17.38 8.27 24.37
CA THR A 512 16.40 7.38 25.01
C THR A 512 16.50 6.00 24.40
N TRP A 513 16.76 4.98 25.22
CA TRP A 513 16.79 3.57 24.83
C TRP A 513 15.43 2.91 25.09
N LYS A 514 14.97 2.14 24.14
CA LYS A 514 13.71 1.38 24.25
C LYS A 514 13.91 -0.07 23.84
N ILE A 515 13.11 -0.97 24.41
CA ILE A 515 12.91 -2.35 23.96
C ILE A 515 11.41 -2.55 23.77
N ASN A 516 11.00 -3.00 22.59
CA ASN A 516 9.60 -3.15 22.23
C ASN A 516 8.78 -1.89 22.59
N ASN A 517 9.26 -0.71 22.20
CA ASN A 517 8.69 0.60 22.45
C ASN A 517 8.61 1.02 23.94
N VAL A 518 9.10 0.19 24.86
CA VAL A 518 9.13 0.52 26.28
C VAL A 518 10.46 1.17 26.64
N GLU A 519 10.43 2.38 27.22
CA GLU A 519 11.64 3.06 27.68
C GLU A 519 12.37 2.24 28.75
N VAL A 520 13.64 1.99 28.50
CA VAL A 520 14.56 1.33 29.45
C VAL A 520 15.32 2.38 30.25
N ALA A 521 15.84 3.36 29.57
CA ALA A 521 16.63 4.45 30.17
C ALA A 521 16.67 5.66 29.25
N SER A 522 17.02 6.80 29.81
CA SER A 522 17.39 8.00 29.05
C SER A 522 18.53 8.75 29.72
N THR A 523 19.23 9.56 28.92
CA THR A 523 20.34 10.40 29.40
C THR A 523 20.43 11.70 28.62
N THR A 524 20.90 12.75 29.27
CA THR A 524 21.32 14.02 28.67
C THR A 524 22.86 14.18 28.70
N ASN A 525 23.58 13.18 29.24
CA ASN A 525 25.04 13.18 29.28
C ASN A 525 25.60 12.32 28.14
N ALA A 526 26.81 12.66 27.70
CA ALA A 526 27.54 11.95 26.65
C ALA A 526 26.79 11.84 25.32
N VAL A 527 25.94 12.82 25.00
CA VAL A 527 25.19 12.88 23.75
C VAL A 527 26.12 13.27 22.60
N PRO A 528 26.33 12.44 21.58
CA PRO A 528 27.13 12.76 20.40
C PRO A 528 26.56 13.95 19.62
N GLN A 529 27.46 14.68 18.93
CA GLN A 529 27.08 15.83 18.11
C GLN A 529 27.65 15.74 16.68
N GLU A 530 27.97 14.52 16.23
CA GLU A 530 28.43 14.23 14.87
C GLU A 530 27.77 12.96 14.33
N PRO A 531 27.66 12.81 12.99
CA PRO A 531 27.00 11.65 12.41
C PRO A 531 27.67 10.32 12.79
N LEU A 532 26.84 9.34 13.11
CA LEU A 532 27.27 7.97 13.44
C LEU A 532 26.75 7.00 12.38
N PHE A 533 27.48 5.92 12.18
CA PHE A 533 27.09 4.79 11.33
C PHE A 533 26.63 3.60 12.16
N VAL A 534 25.77 2.77 11.60
CA VAL A 534 25.23 1.58 12.23
C VAL A 534 26.26 0.44 12.20
N MET A 535 26.37 -0.30 13.29
CA MET A 535 27.18 -1.50 13.37
C MET A 535 26.47 -2.64 14.08
N PHE A 536 26.66 -3.83 13.54
CA PHE A 536 26.35 -5.12 14.19
C PHE A 536 27.64 -5.91 14.34
N SER A 537 27.86 -6.50 15.49
CA SER A 537 29.04 -7.36 15.72
C SER A 537 28.78 -8.39 16.80
N ALA A 538 29.44 -9.53 16.65
CA ALA A 538 29.50 -10.55 17.68
C ALA A 538 30.94 -10.98 17.92
N GLY A 539 31.26 -11.48 19.12
CA GLY A 539 32.60 -11.87 19.42
C GLY A 539 32.74 -12.53 20.80
N LEU A 540 33.98 -12.75 21.22
CA LEU A 540 34.29 -13.52 22.40
C LEU A 540 34.92 -12.66 23.50
N ASN A 541 34.42 -12.86 24.72
CA ASN A 541 34.98 -12.30 25.93
C ASN A 541 36.21 -13.12 26.42
N LYS A 542 36.78 -12.70 27.54
CA LYS A 542 38.05 -13.25 28.09
C LYS A 542 38.08 -14.76 28.28
N ASN A 543 36.94 -15.42 28.54
CA ASN A 543 36.85 -16.87 28.80
C ASN A 543 36.37 -17.65 27.60
N ALA A 544 37.01 -17.43 26.45
CA ALA A 544 36.61 -18.04 25.17
C ALA A 544 36.55 -19.57 25.18
N ASP A 545 37.41 -20.21 25.95
CA ASP A 545 37.51 -21.68 26.03
C ASP A 545 36.24 -22.36 26.55
N ASN A 546 35.42 -21.64 27.27
CA ASN A 546 34.12 -22.10 27.78
C ASN A 546 32.93 -21.69 26.89
N ALA A 547 33.18 -21.17 25.68
CA ALA A 547 32.11 -20.76 24.79
C ALA A 547 31.39 -21.96 24.16
N GLN A 548 30.09 -21.94 24.22
CA GLN A 548 29.22 -22.87 23.49
C GLN A 548 29.03 -22.36 22.06
N LEU A 549 29.76 -22.92 21.13
CA LEU A 549 29.76 -22.49 19.73
C LEU A 549 29.23 -23.61 18.82
N PRO A 550 28.64 -23.25 17.66
CA PRO A 550 28.47 -21.91 17.15
C PRO A 550 27.40 -21.12 17.91
N SER A 551 27.58 -19.77 18.00
CA SER A 551 26.61 -18.85 18.55
C SER A 551 26.15 -17.89 17.43
N ALA A 552 24.85 -17.69 17.32
CA ALA A 552 24.26 -16.85 16.28
C ALA A 552 23.61 -15.59 16.86
N PHE A 553 24.02 -14.46 16.35
CA PHE A 553 23.38 -13.17 16.56
C PHE A 553 22.49 -12.87 15.36
N GLN A 554 21.17 -12.85 15.54
CA GLN A 554 20.19 -12.80 14.46
C GLN A 554 19.52 -11.45 14.36
N ILE A 555 19.48 -10.88 13.17
CA ILE A 555 18.87 -9.60 12.84
C ILE A 555 17.84 -9.84 11.73
N ASP A 556 16.59 -9.54 12.01
CA ASP A 556 15.48 -9.67 11.06
C ASP A 556 15.41 -8.44 10.13
N TRP A 557 15.46 -7.28 10.73
CA TRP A 557 15.52 -6.02 9.99
C TRP A 557 16.20 -4.91 10.81
N VAL A 558 16.66 -3.87 10.12
CA VAL A 558 17.15 -2.61 10.70
C VAL A 558 16.52 -1.45 9.97
N ARG A 559 16.13 -0.40 10.72
CA ARG A 559 15.54 0.83 10.20
C ARG A 559 16.09 2.04 10.93
N CYS A 560 16.38 3.09 10.16
CA CYS A 560 16.79 4.38 10.70
C CYS A 560 15.85 5.46 10.19
N TYR A 561 15.58 6.44 11.05
CA TYR A 561 14.65 7.51 10.74
C TYR A 561 15.22 8.84 11.22
N GLU A 562 14.99 9.88 10.44
CA GLU A 562 15.12 11.26 10.88
C GLU A 562 13.77 11.83 11.33
N LYS A 563 13.80 12.86 12.14
CA LYS A 563 12.59 13.56 12.55
C LYS A 563 12.06 14.37 11.37
N ALA A 564 10.77 14.22 11.06
CA ALA A 564 10.10 14.91 9.96
C ALA A 564 10.02 16.43 10.18
#